data_4b212301bef36674cec39f6652776e96
#
_entry.id   4b212301bef36674cec39f6652776e96
#
_cell.length_a   1.000
_cell.length_b   1.000
_cell.length_c   1.000
_cell.angle_alpha   90.00
_cell.angle_beta   90.00
_cell.angle_gamma   90.00
#
_symmetry.space_group_name_H-M   'P 1'
#
loop_
_entity.id
_entity.type
_entity.pdbx_description
1 polymer ?
#
loop_
_entity_poly.entity_id
_entity_poly.type
_entity_poly.pdbx_seq_one_letter_code
_entity_poly.pdbx_strand_id
1 'polypeptide(L)'
;MKRATHRLMAILVLGLFALQASAQNKAYMFGIGNTNLLDTYLSPQNYHGLDLRYISHRISEKDSTHLQHRQLFMGEVSLTKPRSEDGKEISGMVYYSYGWLWPIMNTTIANGKFRMHAGGAIDFMLGFIYNTRNGNNPAQAKIALNLSPVINADYHIPNTKLVVNYEASAPLVGLLFSPNYGQSYYEIFSRGDYDHNIVPTTIGTTPTLRHLLTLDFPLLKKTFRIGYMGDYQQAKVNNLKYHARTHSFVIGMVF
;
A
#
# COMPACT_ATOMS: atom_id res chain seq x y z
N MET A 1 4.15 -33.73 -5.91
CA MET A 1 3.53 -32.50 -5.44
C MET A 1 4.52 -31.32 -5.28
N LYS A 2 5.66 -31.43 -4.59
CA LYS A 2 6.62 -30.31 -4.38
C LYS A 2 7.16 -29.61 -5.66
N ARG A 3 7.33 -30.32 -6.78
CA ARG A 3 7.82 -29.72 -8.05
C ARG A 3 6.77 -28.90 -8.81
N ALA A 4 5.48 -29.15 -8.60
CA ALA A 4 4.40 -28.40 -9.23
C ALA A 4 4.20 -27.03 -8.56
N THR A 5 4.31 -26.96 -7.24
CA THR A 5 4.22 -25.70 -6.46
C THR A 5 5.35 -24.73 -6.80
N HIS A 6 6.58 -25.22 -7.01
CA HIS A 6 7.70 -24.34 -7.39
C HIS A 6 7.56 -23.79 -8.81
N ARG A 7 6.97 -24.57 -9.74
CA ARG A 7 6.68 -24.10 -11.10
C ARG A 7 5.55 -23.06 -11.13
N LEU A 8 4.49 -23.25 -10.33
CA LEU A 8 3.41 -22.26 -10.21
C LEU A 8 3.91 -20.94 -9.62
N MET A 9 4.75 -21.00 -8.60
CA MET A 9 5.34 -19.83 -7.96
C MET A 9 6.31 -19.09 -8.91
N ALA A 10 7.10 -19.82 -9.71
CA ALA A 10 7.97 -19.26 -10.73
C ALA A 10 7.19 -18.59 -11.88
N ILE A 11 6.06 -19.18 -12.30
CA ILE A 11 5.18 -18.61 -13.34
C ILE A 11 4.48 -17.35 -12.82
N LEU A 12 4.04 -17.32 -11.56
CA LEU A 12 3.47 -16.14 -10.93
C LEU A 12 4.48 -15.00 -10.81
N VAL A 13 5.74 -15.30 -10.47
CA VAL A 13 6.82 -14.31 -10.37
C VAL A 13 7.23 -13.83 -11.77
N LEU A 14 7.32 -14.71 -12.78
CA LEU A 14 7.65 -14.34 -14.16
C LEU A 14 6.52 -13.60 -14.88
N GLY A 15 5.25 -13.88 -14.56
CA GLY A 15 4.09 -13.18 -15.12
C GLY A 15 4.01 -11.71 -14.69
N LEU A 16 4.63 -11.34 -13.56
CA LEU A 16 4.72 -9.95 -13.08
C LEU A 16 5.73 -9.10 -13.86
N PHE A 17 6.61 -9.71 -14.66
CA PHE A 17 7.67 -9.00 -15.41
C PHE A 17 7.40 -8.82 -16.91
N ALA A 18 6.32 -9.35 -17.46
CA ALA A 18 6.08 -9.45 -18.90
C ALA A 18 5.03 -8.47 -19.46
N LEU A 19 5.02 -7.21 -19.04
CA LEU A 19 4.22 -6.18 -19.72
C LEU A 19 5.14 -5.06 -20.24
N GLN A 20 5.43 -5.12 -21.54
CA GLN A 20 6.28 -4.16 -22.25
C GLN A 20 5.50 -3.04 -22.94
N ALA A 21 6.12 -1.85 -22.93
CA ALA A 21 6.18 -0.79 -23.91
C ALA A 21 4.89 -0.02 -24.25
N SER A 22 4.67 1.05 -23.55
CA SER A 22 4.16 2.34 -24.01
C SER A 22 4.88 3.40 -23.18
N ALA A 23 4.75 4.70 -23.47
CA ALA A 23 5.44 5.74 -22.70
C ALA A 23 5.22 5.49 -21.19
N GLN A 24 6.21 4.96 -20.52
CA GLN A 24 6.07 4.44 -19.18
C GLN A 24 6.93 5.27 -18.24
N ASN A 25 6.27 5.98 -17.33
CA ASN A 25 6.95 6.51 -16.16
C ASN A 25 7.01 5.41 -15.09
N LYS A 26 8.19 4.87 -14.87
CA LYS A 26 8.47 3.91 -13.79
C LYS A 26 9.30 4.59 -12.73
N ALA A 27 8.84 4.60 -11.50
CA ALA A 27 9.61 5.09 -10.37
C ALA A 27 9.86 3.95 -9.38
N TYR A 28 11.11 3.84 -8.94
CA TYR A 28 11.49 2.94 -7.85
C TYR A 28 12.00 3.80 -6.71
N MET A 29 11.40 3.61 -5.53
CA MET A 29 11.68 4.43 -4.35
C MET A 29 11.90 3.57 -3.12
N PHE A 30 12.75 4.05 -2.23
CA PHE A 30 12.88 3.55 -0.86
C PHE A 30 12.34 4.60 0.09
N GLY A 31 11.65 4.14 1.12
CA GLY A 31 11.08 4.99 2.16
C GLY A 31 11.62 4.60 3.53
N ILE A 32 11.82 5.61 4.35
CA ILE A 32 12.10 5.48 5.78
C ILE A 32 11.13 6.36 6.54
N GLY A 33 10.55 5.82 7.60
CA GLY A 33 9.53 6.54 8.34
C GLY A 33 9.27 6.02 9.72
N ASN A 34 8.15 6.46 10.26
CA ASN A 34 7.65 6.03 11.56
C ASN A 34 6.21 5.55 11.43
N THR A 35 5.89 4.46 12.11
CA THR A 35 4.53 3.94 12.20
C THR A 35 4.02 3.90 13.63
N ASN A 36 2.73 4.14 13.76
CA ASN A 36 1.94 3.91 14.97
C ASN A 36 0.99 2.75 14.69
N LEU A 37 1.14 1.67 15.44
CA LEU A 37 0.47 0.40 15.22
C LEU A 37 -0.35 0.01 16.45
N LEU A 38 -1.60 -0.38 16.24
CA LEU A 38 -2.46 -1.04 17.22
C LEU A 38 -3.14 -2.23 16.56
N ASP A 39 -3.03 -3.38 17.16
CA ASP A 39 -3.84 -4.54 16.82
C ASP A 39 -4.34 -5.22 18.10
N THR A 40 -5.63 -5.04 18.40
CA THR A 40 -6.21 -5.54 19.66
C THR A 40 -6.36 -7.06 19.72
N TYR A 41 -6.11 -7.77 18.62
CA TYR A 41 -5.95 -9.22 18.64
C TYR A 41 -4.63 -9.63 19.33
N LEU A 42 -3.57 -8.85 19.14
CA LEU A 42 -2.25 -9.12 19.67
C LEU A 42 -2.01 -8.43 21.02
N SER A 43 -2.41 -7.15 21.13
CA SER A 43 -2.18 -6.32 22.30
C SER A 43 -3.12 -5.11 22.34
N PRO A 44 -3.61 -4.71 23.51
CA PRO A 44 -4.37 -3.46 23.64
C PRO A 44 -3.50 -2.18 23.62
N GLN A 45 -2.17 -2.32 23.52
CA GLN A 45 -1.23 -1.21 23.55
C GLN A 45 -0.94 -0.67 22.15
N ASN A 46 -0.63 0.64 22.08
CA ASN A 46 -0.08 1.24 20.87
C ASN A 46 1.43 1.03 20.81
N TYR A 47 1.91 0.63 19.66
CA TYR A 47 3.31 0.41 19.34
C TYR A 47 3.79 1.49 18.36
N HIS A 48 4.99 2.03 18.58
CA HIS A 48 5.60 3.06 17.74
C HIS A 48 6.98 2.63 17.30
N GLY A 49 7.38 2.94 16.09
CA GLY A 49 8.73 2.65 15.67
C GLY A 49 9.00 2.84 14.20
N LEU A 50 10.18 2.34 13.80
CA LEU A 50 10.71 2.47 12.46
C LEU A 50 9.88 1.70 11.45
N ASP A 51 9.65 2.33 10.30
CA ASP A 51 9.10 1.73 9.09
C ASP A 51 10.09 1.89 7.94
N LEU A 52 10.32 0.81 7.21
CA LEU A 52 11.09 0.79 5.97
C LEU A 52 10.21 0.24 4.86
N ARG A 53 10.24 0.89 3.70
CA ARG A 53 9.43 0.46 2.56
C ARG A 53 10.14 0.58 1.23
N TYR A 54 9.78 -0.30 0.33
CA TYR A 54 10.11 -0.25 -1.08
C TYR A 54 8.84 0.01 -1.88
N ILE A 55 8.93 0.91 -2.85
CA ILE A 55 7.80 1.32 -3.69
C ILE A 55 8.21 1.22 -5.15
N SER A 56 7.45 0.47 -5.93
CA SER A 56 7.50 0.47 -7.39
C SER A 56 6.21 1.08 -7.92
N HIS A 57 6.30 2.26 -8.53
CA HIS A 57 5.17 2.99 -9.07
C HIS A 57 5.32 3.10 -10.58
N ARG A 58 4.31 2.67 -11.32
CA ARG A 58 4.28 2.71 -12.77
C ARG A 58 2.99 3.33 -13.26
N ILE A 59 3.12 4.29 -14.17
CA ILE A 59 2.01 4.84 -14.94
C ILE A 59 2.32 4.64 -16.42
N SER A 60 1.38 4.04 -17.15
CA SER A 60 1.41 3.85 -18.60
C SER A 60 0.18 4.53 -19.16
N GLU A 61 0.37 5.51 -20.04
CA GLU A 61 -0.71 6.27 -20.68
C GLU A 61 -0.90 5.79 -22.12
N LYS A 62 -2.15 5.58 -22.52
CA LYS A 62 -2.49 5.22 -23.90
C LYS A 62 -2.73 6.49 -24.71
N ASP A 63 -1.91 6.72 -25.77
CA ASP A 63 -1.90 7.95 -26.56
C ASP A 63 -3.26 8.37 -27.11
N SER A 64 -4.08 7.42 -27.57
CA SER A 64 -5.36 7.71 -28.22
C SER A 64 -6.48 8.16 -27.28
N THR A 65 -6.40 7.80 -25.99
CA THR A 65 -7.49 8.06 -25.02
C THR A 65 -7.01 8.79 -23.77
N HIS A 66 -5.69 8.97 -23.62
CA HIS A 66 -5.06 9.46 -22.39
C HIS A 66 -5.45 8.67 -21.13
N LEU A 67 -5.98 7.44 -21.31
CA LEU A 67 -6.28 6.54 -20.24
C LEU A 67 -4.96 6.05 -19.62
N GLN A 68 -4.82 6.23 -18.32
CA GLN A 68 -3.68 5.75 -17.56
C GLN A 68 -3.97 4.37 -16.95
N HIS A 69 -3.04 3.45 -17.14
CA HIS A 69 -2.93 2.22 -16.37
C HIS A 69 -1.89 2.45 -15.26
N ARG A 70 -2.35 2.41 -14.03
CA ARG A 70 -1.52 2.64 -12.86
C ARG A 70 -1.24 1.32 -12.16
N GLN A 71 0.01 1.09 -11.80
CA GLN A 71 0.45 -0.02 -10.96
C GLN A 71 1.24 0.53 -9.78
N LEU A 72 0.89 0.14 -8.58
CA LEU A 72 1.63 0.42 -7.38
C LEU A 72 1.93 -0.90 -6.66
N PHE A 73 3.19 -1.21 -6.51
CA PHE A 73 3.67 -2.28 -5.64
C PHE A 73 4.41 -1.66 -4.47
N MET A 74 4.14 -2.14 -3.27
CA MET A 74 4.81 -1.72 -2.07
C MET A 74 5.10 -2.93 -1.19
N GLY A 75 6.33 -3.00 -0.71
CA GLY A 75 6.74 -3.89 0.38
C GLY A 75 7.13 -3.04 1.57
N GLU A 76 6.68 -3.40 2.77
CA GLU A 76 7.05 -2.72 4.00
C GLU A 76 7.43 -3.68 5.10
N VAL A 77 8.32 -3.24 5.97
CA VAL A 77 8.65 -3.89 7.23
C VAL A 77 8.74 -2.83 8.32
N SER A 78 8.18 -3.14 9.49
CA SER A 78 8.31 -2.24 10.63
C SER A 78 8.75 -2.95 11.89
N LEU A 79 9.43 -2.22 12.75
CA LEU A 79 9.85 -2.65 14.08
C LEU A 79 9.38 -1.60 15.09
N THR A 80 8.43 -2.00 15.93
CA THR A 80 7.75 -1.08 16.84
C THR A 80 7.82 -1.58 18.29
N LYS A 81 7.72 -0.64 19.22
CA LYS A 81 7.71 -0.89 20.66
C LYS A 81 6.55 -0.15 21.32
N PRO A 82 5.97 -0.71 22.40
CA PRO A 82 5.00 0.01 23.22
C PRO A 82 5.71 1.05 24.09
N ARG A 83 4.95 1.97 24.67
CA ARG A 83 5.50 3.00 25.58
C ARG A 83 6.22 2.40 26.81
N SER A 84 5.80 1.21 27.26
CA SER A 84 6.44 0.49 28.36
C SER A 84 7.79 -0.13 27.99
N GLU A 85 8.18 -0.10 26.71
CA GLU A 85 9.33 -0.77 26.11
C GLU A 85 9.37 -2.29 26.30
N ASP A 86 8.30 -2.86 26.77
CA ASP A 86 8.12 -4.24 27.14
C ASP A 86 7.59 -5.05 25.94
N GLY A 87 8.49 -5.70 25.22
CA GLY A 87 8.17 -6.43 24.00
C GLY A 87 8.30 -5.57 22.73
N LYS A 88 8.04 -6.20 21.59
CA LYS A 88 8.12 -5.58 20.27
C LYS A 88 7.04 -6.14 19.36
N GLU A 89 6.61 -5.35 18.39
CA GLU A 89 5.89 -5.85 17.23
C GLU A 89 6.75 -5.70 15.98
N ILE A 90 6.77 -6.78 15.20
CA ILE A 90 7.40 -6.83 13.89
C ILE A 90 6.29 -7.00 12.89
N SER A 91 6.16 -6.11 11.94
CA SER A 91 5.19 -6.27 10.86
C SER A 91 5.88 -6.32 9.50
N GLY A 92 5.27 -7.06 8.58
CA GLY A 92 5.65 -7.07 7.18
C GLY A 92 4.41 -7.09 6.32
N MET A 93 4.39 -6.28 5.24
CA MET A 93 3.25 -6.19 4.35
C MET A 93 3.69 -6.04 2.91
N VAL A 94 2.97 -6.71 2.02
CA VAL A 94 3.03 -6.52 0.58
C VAL A 94 1.68 -5.99 0.12
N TYR A 95 1.71 -4.91 -0.65
CA TYR A 95 0.55 -4.28 -1.24
C TYR A 95 0.74 -4.17 -2.75
N TYR A 96 -0.28 -4.55 -3.50
CA TYR A 96 -0.34 -4.38 -4.93
C TYR A 96 -1.66 -3.75 -5.33
N SER A 97 -1.60 -2.74 -6.19
CA SER A 97 -2.76 -2.03 -6.71
C SER A 97 -2.65 -1.86 -8.22
N TYR A 98 -3.71 -2.21 -8.94
CA TYR A 98 -3.84 -1.99 -10.37
C TYR A 98 -5.08 -1.15 -10.65
N GLY A 99 -4.91 -0.04 -11.36
CA GLY A 99 -5.98 0.93 -11.60
C GLY A 99 -6.05 1.43 -13.03
N TRP A 100 -7.24 1.92 -13.38
CA TRP A 100 -7.58 2.62 -14.62
C TRP A 100 -8.03 4.02 -14.27
N LEU A 101 -7.31 5.03 -14.79
CA LEU A 101 -7.55 6.43 -14.48
C LEU A 101 -7.83 7.18 -15.76
N TRP A 102 -8.98 7.82 -15.82
CA TRP A 102 -9.40 8.67 -16.95
C TRP A 102 -8.95 10.10 -16.74
N PRO A 103 -8.59 10.83 -17.83
CA PRO A 103 -8.26 12.24 -17.74
C PRO A 103 -9.50 13.04 -17.36
N ILE A 104 -9.42 13.82 -16.29
CA ILE A 104 -10.51 14.69 -15.82
C ILE A 104 -10.18 16.16 -15.95
N MET A 105 -8.89 16.51 -15.97
CA MET A 105 -8.44 17.90 -16.15
C MET A 105 -7.09 17.94 -16.86
N ASN A 106 -6.97 18.83 -17.83
CA ASN A 106 -5.71 19.17 -18.48
C ASN A 106 -5.75 20.67 -18.77
N THR A 107 -5.04 21.46 -17.98
CA THR A 107 -5.12 22.93 -18.03
C THR A 107 -3.77 23.56 -17.68
N THR A 108 -3.69 24.87 -17.79
CA THR A 108 -2.53 25.65 -17.37
C THR A 108 -2.90 26.46 -16.13
N ILE A 109 -2.15 26.28 -15.06
CA ILE A 109 -2.29 27.00 -13.79
C ILE A 109 -0.99 27.73 -13.53
N ALA A 110 -1.04 29.06 -13.31
CA ALA A 110 0.14 29.89 -13.08
C ALA A 110 1.29 29.65 -14.08
N ASN A 111 0.95 29.52 -15.36
CA ASN A 111 1.83 29.20 -16.49
C ASN A 111 2.46 27.80 -16.47
N GLY A 112 2.09 26.94 -15.50
CA GLY A 112 2.51 25.55 -15.44
C GLY A 112 1.42 24.61 -15.96
N LYS A 113 1.83 23.51 -16.61
CA LYS A 113 0.90 22.49 -17.10
C LYS A 113 0.43 21.64 -15.92
N PHE A 114 -0.89 21.60 -15.70
CA PHE A 114 -1.54 20.75 -14.70
C PHE A 114 -2.38 19.70 -15.38
N ARG A 115 -2.19 18.44 -14.99
CA ARG A 115 -3.01 17.31 -15.43
C ARG A 115 -3.54 16.56 -14.22
N MET A 116 -4.77 16.11 -14.32
CA MET A 116 -5.40 15.30 -13.28
C MET A 116 -6.19 14.14 -13.91
N HIS A 117 -6.00 12.97 -13.35
CA HIS A 117 -6.70 11.74 -13.71
C HIS A 117 -7.41 11.19 -12.48
N ALA A 118 -8.58 10.61 -12.68
CA ALA A 118 -9.30 9.91 -11.62
C ALA A 118 -9.90 8.62 -12.14
N GLY A 119 -10.06 7.66 -11.24
CA GLY A 119 -10.63 6.37 -11.61
C GLY A 119 -10.70 5.40 -10.45
N GLY A 120 -10.57 4.12 -10.76
CA GLY A 120 -10.65 3.06 -9.79
C GLY A 120 -9.48 2.08 -9.88
N ALA A 121 -9.21 1.41 -8.78
CA ALA A 121 -8.20 0.37 -8.67
C ALA A 121 -8.74 -0.85 -7.90
N ILE A 122 -8.15 -2.00 -8.21
CA ILE A 122 -8.24 -3.22 -7.40
C ILE A 122 -6.96 -3.31 -6.59
N ASP A 123 -7.11 -3.44 -5.27
CA ASP A 123 -6.01 -3.50 -4.33
C ASP A 123 -5.96 -4.86 -3.64
N PHE A 124 -4.78 -5.44 -3.57
CA PHE A 124 -4.50 -6.64 -2.81
C PHE A 124 -3.46 -6.34 -1.73
N MET A 125 -3.71 -6.80 -0.52
CA MET A 125 -2.82 -6.66 0.62
C MET A 125 -2.61 -8.02 1.28
N LEU A 126 -1.35 -8.35 1.55
CA LEU A 126 -0.94 -9.53 2.29
C LEU A 126 0.16 -9.14 3.27
N GLY A 127 -0.01 -9.48 4.53
CA GLY A 127 0.97 -9.16 5.54
C GLY A 127 0.76 -9.93 6.84
N PHE A 128 1.60 -9.58 7.81
CA PHE A 128 1.54 -10.13 9.16
C PHE A 128 2.01 -9.10 10.19
N ILE A 129 1.58 -9.31 11.42
CA ILE A 129 2.13 -8.66 12.61
C ILE A 129 2.49 -9.78 13.60
N TYR A 130 3.67 -9.68 14.17
CA TYR A 130 4.15 -10.62 15.20
C TYR A 130 4.48 -9.85 16.47
N ASN A 131 3.84 -10.23 17.58
CA ASN A 131 4.07 -9.64 18.89
C ASN A 131 4.95 -10.58 19.73
N THR A 132 6.10 -10.12 20.16
CA THR A 132 7.09 -10.94 20.88
C THR A 132 6.68 -11.27 22.33
N ARG A 133 5.65 -10.62 22.86
CA ARG A 133 5.18 -10.78 24.23
C ARG A 133 3.95 -11.67 24.35
N ASN A 134 3.15 -11.77 23.27
CA ASN A 134 1.95 -12.59 23.28
C ASN A 134 2.32 -14.06 23.09
N GLY A 135 2.26 -14.85 24.17
CA GLY A 135 2.64 -16.28 24.13
C GLY A 135 1.55 -17.20 23.57
N ASN A 136 0.30 -16.76 23.51
CA ASN A 136 -0.83 -17.59 23.07
C ASN A 136 -1.13 -17.45 21.57
N ASN A 137 -1.32 -16.20 21.11
CA ASN A 137 -1.58 -15.87 19.72
C ASN A 137 -0.59 -14.76 19.27
N PRO A 138 0.69 -15.11 19.02
CA PRO A 138 1.73 -14.08 18.78
C PRO A 138 1.65 -13.43 17.40
N ALA A 139 0.90 -14.01 16.46
CA ALA A 139 0.87 -13.57 15.08
C ALA A 139 -0.54 -13.24 14.60
N GLN A 140 -0.67 -12.19 13.80
CA GLN A 140 -1.89 -11.79 13.11
C GLN A 140 -1.61 -11.68 11.61
N ALA A 141 -2.38 -12.38 10.77
CA ALA A 141 -2.37 -12.21 9.31
C ALA A 141 -3.18 -10.99 8.90
N LYS A 142 -2.71 -10.28 7.88
CA LYS A 142 -3.37 -9.14 7.26
C LYS A 142 -3.59 -9.45 5.80
N ILE A 143 -4.83 -9.77 5.41
CA ILE A 143 -5.18 -10.09 4.02
C ILE A 143 -6.41 -9.28 3.67
N ALA A 144 -6.34 -8.50 2.60
CA ALA A 144 -7.47 -7.72 2.10
C ALA A 144 -7.50 -7.66 0.58
N LEU A 145 -8.70 -7.58 0.02
CA LEU A 145 -8.97 -7.28 -1.37
C LEU A 145 -9.97 -6.13 -1.42
N ASN A 146 -9.62 -5.04 -2.09
CA ASN A 146 -10.43 -3.82 -2.06
C ASN A 146 -10.67 -3.26 -3.46
N LEU A 147 -11.73 -2.47 -3.59
CA LEU A 147 -11.98 -1.56 -4.68
C LEU A 147 -11.82 -0.13 -4.18
N SER A 148 -10.91 0.62 -4.81
CA SER A 148 -10.51 1.95 -4.37
C SER A 148 -10.65 2.99 -5.46
N PRO A 149 -11.32 4.12 -5.26
CA PRO A 149 -11.09 5.32 -6.06
C PRO A 149 -9.64 5.77 -5.93
N VAL A 150 -9.12 6.29 -7.03
CA VAL A 150 -7.76 6.82 -7.12
C VAL A 150 -7.81 8.15 -7.85
N ILE A 151 -7.08 9.12 -7.35
CA ILE A 151 -6.74 10.35 -8.05
C ILE A 151 -5.24 10.43 -8.27
N ASN A 152 -4.83 10.91 -9.44
CA ASN A 152 -3.44 11.19 -9.76
C ASN A 152 -3.36 12.58 -10.40
N ALA A 153 -2.48 13.44 -9.91
CA ALA A 153 -2.27 14.78 -10.45
C ALA A 153 -0.78 15.05 -10.62
N ASP A 154 -0.42 15.68 -11.73
CA ASP A 154 0.92 16.17 -11.99
C ASP A 154 0.91 17.66 -12.36
N TYR A 155 1.89 18.39 -11.85
CA TYR A 155 2.11 19.80 -12.12
C TYR A 155 3.54 20.05 -12.57
N HIS A 156 3.68 20.49 -13.82
CA HIS A 156 4.96 20.88 -14.39
C HIS A 156 5.26 22.33 -14.05
N ILE A 157 6.27 22.56 -13.22
CA ILE A 157 6.64 23.92 -12.78
C ILE A 157 7.20 24.72 -13.96
N PRO A 158 6.65 25.93 -14.26
CA PRO A 158 7.03 26.72 -15.41
C PRO A 158 8.54 27.03 -15.43
N ASN A 159 9.12 27.06 -16.63
CA ASN A 159 10.53 27.38 -16.85
C ASN A 159 11.53 26.48 -16.11
N THR A 160 11.08 25.33 -15.62
CA THR A 160 11.92 24.32 -14.95
C THR A 160 11.68 22.93 -15.55
N LYS A 161 12.50 21.97 -15.12
CA LYS A 161 12.27 20.54 -15.40
C LYS A 161 11.70 19.81 -14.17
N LEU A 162 11.13 20.55 -13.24
CA LEU A 162 10.58 20.01 -11.99
C LEU A 162 9.11 19.62 -12.21
N VAL A 163 8.72 18.46 -11.68
CA VAL A 163 7.33 17.99 -11.72
C VAL A 163 6.91 17.59 -10.30
N VAL A 164 5.84 18.21 -9.82
CA VAL A 164 5.18 17.80 -8.59
C VAL A 164 4.13 16.76 -8.94
N ASN A 165 4.15 15.60 -8.30
CA ASN A 165 3.15 14.56 -8.47
C ASN A 165 2.43 14.33 -7.15
N TYR A 166 1.12 14.15 -7.21
CA TYR A 166 0.29 13.77 -6.08
C TYR A 166 -0.64 12.62 -6.47
N GLU A 167 -0.65 11.58 -5.67
CA GLU A 167 -1.57 10.47 -5.82
C GLU A 167 -2.25 10.18 -4.49
N ALA A 168 -3.54 9.88 -4.52
CA ALA A 168 -4.28 9.42 -3.34
C ALA A 168 -5.26 8.30 -3.72
N SER A 169 -5.43 7.36 -2.81
CA SER A 169 -6.40 6.26 -2.91
C SER A 169 -7.02 5.95 -1.54
N ALA A 170 -8.29 5.55 -1.58
CA ALA A 170 -9.03 5.19 -0.37
C ALA A 170 -10.00 4.03 -0.69
N PRO A 171 -9.87 2.84 -0.09
CA PRO A 171 -10.82 1.73 -0.27
C PRO A 171 -12.25 2.13 0.08
N LEU A 172 -13.19 1.87 -0.82
CA LEU A 172 -14.61 2.09 -0.59
C LEU A 172 -15.31 0.84 -0.08
N VAL A 173 -15.02 -0.29 -0.72
CA VAL A 173 -15.57 -1.60 -0.38
C VAL A 173 -14.49 -2.66 -0.57
N GLY A 174 -14.60 -3.77 0.17
CA GLY A 174 -13.64 -4.85 0.05
C GLY A 174 -13.98 -6.06 0.89
N LEU A 175 -13.02 -6.96 0.98
CA LEU A 175 -13.02 -8.14 1.83
C LEU A 175 -11.75 -8.10 2.71
N LEU A 176 -11.91 -8.36 3.98
CA LEU A 176 -10.83 -8.42 4.95
C LEU A 176 -10.87 -9.78 5.68
N PHE A 177 -9.73 -10.45 5.75
CA PHE A 177 -9.56 -11.57 6.67
C PHE A 177 -9.32 -11.05 8.08
N SER A 178 -10.13 -11.51 9.03
CA SER A 178 -10.03 -11.19 10.45
C SER A 178 -10.50 -12.37 11.30
N PRO A 179 -9.72 -12.85 12.27
CA PRO A 179 -10.26 -13.74 13.31
C PRO A 179 -11.34 -13.00 14.11
N ASN A 180 -12.17 -13.74 14.82
CA ASN A 180 -13.05 -13.19 15.84
C ASN A 180 -12.26 -12.87 17.12
N TYR A 181 -12.80 -11.99 17.96
CA TYR A 181 -12.22 -11.73 19.26
C TYR A 181 -12.11 -13.04 20.09
N GLY A 182 -10.90 -13.37 20.53
CA GLY A 182 -10.61 -14.61 21.28
C GLY A 182 -10.42 -15.86 20.43
N GLN A 183 -10.71 -15.84 19.13
CA GLN A 183 -10.52 -16.98 18.24
C GLN A 183 -9.04 -17.16 17.89
N SER A 184 -8.54 -18.39 17.98
CA SER A 184 -7.16 -18.72 17.63
C SER A 184 -7.02 -19.16 16.16
N TYR A 185 -5.82 -19.02 15.60
CA TYR A 185 -5.51 -19.57 14.26
C TYR A 185 -5.60 -21.11 14.23
N TYR A 186 -5.39 -21.78 15.35
CA TYR A 186 -5.59 -23.22 15.46
C TYR A 186 -7.07 -23.59 15.26
N GLU A 187 -8.00 -22.85 15.86
CA GLU A 187 -9.43 -23.08 15.65
C GLU A 187 -9.83 -22.87 14.20
N ILE A 188 -9.34 -21.80 13.57
CA ILE A 188 -9.62 -21.51 12.16
C ILE A 188 -9.07 -22.60 11.24
N PHE A 189 -7.76 -22.88 11.30
CA PHE A 189 -7.09 -23.69 10.27
C PHE A 189 -7.00 -25.19 10.59
N SER A 190 -7.08 -25.57 11.86
CA SER A 190 -6.98 -26.98 12.27
C SER A 190 -8.32 -27.58 12.63
N ARG A 191 -9.24 -26.80 13.19
CA ARG A 191 -10.60 -27.25 13.52
C ARG A 191 -11.66 -26.92 12.48
N GLY A 192 -11.32 -26.03 11.51
CA GLY A 192 -12.25 -25.62 10.46
C GLY A 192 -13.33 -24.65 10.92
N ASP A 193 -13.09 -23.92 11.99
CA ASP A 193 -14.02 -22.90 12.49
C ASP A 193 -13.80 -21.60 11.71
N TYR A 194 -14.48 -21.49 10.55
CA TYR A 194 -14.36 -20.37 9.62
C TYR A 194 -15.43 -19.30 9.81
N ASP A 195 -16.09 -19.25 10.96
CA ASP A 195 -17.22 -18.36 11.18
C ASP A 195 -16.78 -16.89 11.06
N HIS A 196 -17.36 -16.19 10.08
CA HIS A 196 -17.18 -14.76 9.81
C HIS A 196 -15.71 -14.29 9.71
N ASN A 197 -14.77 -15.15 9.29
CA ASN A 197 -13.37 -14.76 9.14
C ASN A 197 -13.08 -13.97 7.86
N ILE A 198 -13.95 -14.03 6.85
CA ILE A 198 -13.92 -13.16 5.66
C ILE A 198 -15.03 -12.14 5.82
N VAL A 199 -14.64 -10.90 6.11
CA VAL A 199 -15.56 -9.83 6.45
C VAL A 199 -15.69 -8.86 5.27
N PRO A 200 -16.89 -8.63 4.72
CA PRO A 200 -17.15 -7.53 3.82
C PRO A 200 -16.90 -6.19 4.52
N THR A 201 -16.14 -5.32 3.87
CA THR A 201 -15.73 -4.03 4.43
C THR A 201 -16.24 -2.86 3.60
N THR A 202 -16.40 -1.74 4.27
CA THR A 202 -16.73 -0.46 3.65
C THR A 202 -15.83 0.62 4.22
N ILE A 203 -15.84 1.82 3.63
CA ILE A 203 -15.12 2.97 4.16
C ILE A 203 -15.46 3.28 5.63
N GLY A 204 -16.66 2.92 6.10
CA GLY A 204 -17.06 3.10 7.50
C GLY A 204 -16.42 2.10 8.47
N THR A 205 -16.15 0.87 8.02
CA THR A 205 -15.54 -0.19 8.84
C THR A 205 -14.03 -0.25 8.72
N THR A 206 -13.49 0.17 7.57
CA THR A 206 -12.05 0.17 7.26
C THR A 206 -11.60 1.49 6.64
N PRO A 207 -11.75 2.64 7.34
CA PRO A 207 -11.32 3.92 6.81
C PRO A 207 -9.81 3.91 6.60
N THR A 208 -9.42 3.96 5.33
CA THR A 208 -8.02 3.88 4.90
C THR A 208 -7.77 4.99 3.90
N LEU A 209 -6.64 5.69 4.06
CA LEU A 209 -6.16 6.68 3.10
C LEU A 209 -4.68 6.42 2.84
N ARG A 210 -4.32 6.24 1.58
CA ARG A 210 -2.94 6.20 1.13
C ARG A 210 -2.69 7.35 0.19
N HIS A 211 -1.62 8.12 0.43
CA HIS A 211 -1.26 9.21 -0.46
C HIS A 211 0.25 9.35 -0.62
N LEU A 212 0.67 9.78 -1.79
CA LEU A 212 2.05 9.95 -2.19
C LEU A 212 2.21 11.32 -2.85
N LEU A 213 2.98 12.21 -2.23
CA LEU A 213 3.38 13.51 -2.76
C LEU A 213 4.85 13.47 -3.11
N THR A 214 5.21 13.74 -4.37
CA THR A 214 6.60 13.66 -4.82
C THR A 214 6.99 14.84 -5.71
N LEU A 215 8.28 15.13 -5.71
CA LEU A 215 8.95 16.06 -6.60
C LEU A 215 9.95 15.30 -7.46
N ASP A 216 9.78 15.38 -8.78
CA ASP A 216 10.75 14.88 -9.75
C ASP A 216 11.67 16.01 -10.16
N PHE A 217 12.99 15.73 -10.18
CA PHE A 217 14.00 16.69 -10.58
C PHE A 217 15.15 16.00 -11.35
N PRO A 218 15.68 16.63 -12.41
CA PRO A 218 16.80 16.10 -13.16
C PRO A 218 18.11 16.30 -12.39
N LEU A 219 18.91 15.25 -12.29
CA LEU A 219 20.25 15.30 -11.76
C LEU A 219 21.12 14.27 -12.49
N LEU A 220 22.33 14.68 -12.96
CA LEU A 220 23.30 13.78 -13.63
C LEU A 220 22.70 12.95 -14.77
N LYS A 221 21.90 13.59 -15.65
CA LYS A 221 21.19 12.98 -16.81
C LYS A 221 20.13 11.92 -16.42
N LYS A 222 19.76 11.83 -15.17
CA LYS A 222 18.68 10.97 -14.66
C LYS A 222 17.62 11.82 -13.97
N THR A 223 16.44 11.30 -13.82
CA THR A 223 15.37 11.94 -13.04
C THR A 223 15.29 11.28 -11.67
N PHE A 224 15.51 12.06 -10.63
CA PHE A 224 15.34 11.64 -9.25
C PHE A 224 13.95 12.04 -8.77
N ARG A 225 13.44 11.29 -7.82
CA ARG A 225 12.17 11.53 -7.14
C ARG A 225 12.38 11.51 -5.64
N ILE A 226 11.92 12.57 -4.97
CA ILE A 226 11.86 12.64 -3.50
C ILE A 226 10.43 12.97 -3.09
N GLY A 227 10.04 12.60 -1.87
CA GLY A 227 8.70 12.95 -1.44
C GLY A 227 8.33 12.38 -0.09
N TYR A 228 7.03 12.42 0.14
CA TYR A 228 6.37 11.95 1.34
C TYR A 228 5.26 10.97 1.00
N MET A 229 5.19 9.87 1.76
CA MET A 229 4.10 8.92 1.70
C MET A 229 3.41 8.84 3.06
N GLY A 230 2.09 9.06 3.05
CA GLY A 230 1.21 8.76 4.16
C GLY A 230 0.40 7.50 3.88
N ASP A 231 0.39 6.57 4.82
CA ASP A 231 -0.41 5.34 4.75
C ASP A 231 -1.15 5.17 6.07
N TYR A 232 -2.45 5.46 6.03
CA TYR A 232 -3.31 5.46 7.21
C TYR A 232 -4.35 4.37 7.06
N GLN A 233 -4.14 3.26 7.73
CA GLN A 233 -5.02 2.09 7.70
C GLN A 233 -5.76 1.97 9.02
N GLN A 234 -7.06 1.72 8.96
CA GLN A 234 -7.86 1.45 10.14
C GLN A 234 -8.86 0.34 9.82
N ALA A 235 -9.22 -0.45 10.83
CA ALA A 235 -10.30 -1.44 10.75
C ALA A 235 -10.96 -1.60 12.11
N LYS A 236 -12.29 -1.76 12.10
CA LYS A 236 -13.08 -2.18 13.25
C LYS A 236 -14.03 -3.28 12.79
N VAL A 237 -13.60 -4.52 12.94
CA VAL A 237 -14.32 -5.73 12.49
C VAL A 237 -14.17 -6.84 13.53
N ASN A 238 -15.14 -7.74 13.63
CA ASN A 238 -15.12 -8.91 14.55
C ASN A 238 -14.75 -8.54 16.00
N ASN A 239 -15.23 -7.40 16.48
CA ASN A 239 -14.89 -6.82 17.80
C ASN A 239 -13.40 -6.52 18.01
N LEU A 240 -12.62 -6.53 16.94
CA LEU A 240 -11.21 -6.15 16.94
C LEU A 240 -11.02 -4.75 16.37
N LYS A 241 -10.02 -4.04 16.91
CA LYS A 241 -9.57 -2.74 16.41
C LYS A 241 -8.16 -2.87 15.87
N TYR A 242 -7.95 -2.30 14.71
CA TYR A 242 -6.65 -2.18 14.07
C TYR A 242 -6.44 -0.76 13.58
N HIS A 243 -5.22 -0.24 13.74
CA HIS A 243 -4.74 0.86 12.95
C HIS A 243 -3.23 0.75 12.72
N ALA A 244 -2.81 1.20 11.54
CA ALA A 244 -1.43 1.50 11.22
C ALA A 244 -1.38 2.89 10.60
N ARG A 245 -0.68 3.83 11.22
CA ARG A 245 -0.52 5.20 10.73
C ARG A 245 0.95 5.42 10.47
N THR A 246 1.32 5.42 9.20
CA THR A 246 2.72 5.50 8.78
C THR A 246 2.97 6.79 8.02
N HIS A 247 4.07 7.42 8.34
CA HIS A 247 4.61 8.61 7.70
C HIS A 247 6.02 8.29 7.22
N SER A 248 6.28 8.37 5.92
CA SER A 248 7.59 8.02 5.36
C SER A 248 8.09 9.10 4.42
N PHE A 249 9.34 9.47 4.55
CA PHE A 249 10.11 10.14 3.51
C PHE A 249 10.52 9.10 2.47
N VAL A 250 10.39 9.45 1.19
CA VAL A 250 10.74 8.54 0.08
C VAL A 250 11.74 9.21 -0.86
N ILE A 251 12.67 8.40 -1.37
CA ILE A 251 13.67 8.79 -2.36
C ILE A 251 13.85 7.70 -3.41
N GLY A 252 14.02 8.08 -4.66
CA GLY A 252 14.20 7.11 -5.74
C GLY A 252 14.52 7.74 -7.09
N MET A 253 14.32 6.96 -8.14
CA MET A 253 14.57 7.36 -9.52
C MET A 253 13.38 7.04 -10.42
N VAL A 254 13.21 7.86 -11.47
CA VAL A 254 12.22 7.70 -12.53
C VAL A 254 12.92 7.27 -13.81
N PHE A 255 12.33 6.30 -14.54
CA PHE A 255 12.84 5.68 -15.76
C PHE A 255 11.82 5.80 -16.89
#